data_35fcbaf26be17bfa90520cb3dad2a21d
#
_entry.id   35fcbaf26be17bfa90520cb3dad2a21d
#
_cell.length_a   1.000
_cell.length_b   1.000
_cell.length_c   1.000
_cell.angle_alpha   90.00
_cell.angle_beta   90.00
_cell.angle_gamma   90.00
#
_symmetry.space_group_name_H-M   'P 1'
#
loop_
_entity.id
_entity.type
_entity.pdbx_description
1 polymer ?
#
loop_
_entity_poly.entity_id
_entity_poly.type
_entity_poly.pdbx_seq_one_letter_code
_entity_poly.pdbx_strand_id
1 'polypeptide(L)'
;MSELNKIALKILSNGKGILAADESNGTMTKRLEAVNVESTPKNRLAFRETLFSSESMKDCIGGVILYDETINQISNLGKSIPELISASGAVPGIKVDTGAKNLANSPEEKITEGLDGLRERLKKYYELGARFTKWRGVYSISNNYPSKLAIHSNAHALARYAALVQECEMVPIVEPEVLMDGDHSADDCLKKTSEAVSYTHLRAHETSLH
;
A
#
# COMPACT_ATOMS: atom_id res chain seq x y z
N MET A 1 3.84 -15.22 -20.35
CA MET A 1 3.32 -14.24 -19.36
C MET A 1 3.96 -14.58 -18.03
N SER A 2 4.62 -13.63 -17.37
CA SER A 2 5.28 -13.87 -16.06
C SER A 2 4.26 -14.18 -14.97
N GLU A 3 4.69 -14.80 -13.88
CA GLU A 3 3.82 -15.06 -12.72
C GLU A 3 3.27 -13.75 -12.11
N LEU A 4 4.09 -12.70 -12.04
CA LEU A 4 3.67 -11.37 -11.60
C LEU A 4 2.52 -10.81 -12.45
N ASN A 5 2.58 -10.98 -13.78
CA ASN A 5 1.50 -10.55 -14.67
C ASN A 5 0.20 -11.32 -14.40
N LYS A 6 0.28 -12.63 -14.12
CA LYS A 6 -0.90 -13.44 -13.79
C LYS A 6 -1.54 -12.96 -12.49
N ILE A 7 -0.73 -12.66 -11.47
CA ILE A 7 -1.22 -12.12 -10.19
C ILE A 7 -1.91 -10.77 -10.41
N ALA A 8 -1.27 -9.84 -11.14
CA ALA A 8 -1.84 -8.53 -11.42
C ALA A 8 -3.18 -8.63 -12.19
N LEU A 9 -3.24 -9.47 -13.22
CA LEU A 9 -4.47 -9.71 -13.96
C LEU A 9 -5.56 -10.37 -13.11
N LYS A 10 -5.20 -11.30 -12.22
CA LYS A 10 -6.16 -11.92 -11.29
C LYS A 10 -6.80 -10.88 -10.36
N ILE A 11 -6.01 -9.95 -9.83
CA ILE A 11 -6.50 -8.88 -8.93
C ILE A 11 -7.56 -8.02 -9.63
N LEU A 12 -7.36 -7.71 -10.92
CA LEU A 12 -8.23 -6.82 -11.69
C LEU A 12 -9.25 -7.56 -12.57
N SER A 13 -9.29 -8.89 -12.49
CA SER A 13 -10.19 -9.70 -13.34
C SER A 13 -11.67 -9.40 -13.06
N ASN A 14 -12.49 -9.49 -14.10
CA ASN A 14 -13.96 -9.33 -14.01
C ASN A 14 -14.43 -7.99 -13.40
N GLY A 15 -13.65 -6.92 -13.58
CA GLY A 15 -14.00 -5.59 -13.06
C GLY A 15 -13.89 -5.47 -11.55
N LYS A 16 -13.17 -6.37 -10.88
CA LYS A 16 -12.96 -6.31 -9.43
C LYS A 16 -11.98 -5.19 -9.06
N GLY A 17 -12.18 -4.65 -7.86
CA GLY A 17 -11.31 -3.66 -7.26
C GLY A 17 -10.38 -4.22 -6.18
N ILE A 18 -9.60 -3.34 -5.58
CA ILE A 18 -8.72 -3.64 -4.45
C ILE A 18 -9.31 -3.00 -3.19
N LEU A 19 -9.49 -3.79 -2.14
CA LEU A 19 -9.88 -3.30 -0.82
C LEU A 19 -8.62 -2.87 -0.05
N ALA A 20 -8.52 -1.59 0.29
CA ALA A 20 -7.53 -1.09 1.22
C ALA A 20 -8.01 -1.28 2.66
N ALA A 21 -7.38 -2.22 3.38
CA ALA A 21 -7.61 -2.52 4.79
C ALA A 21 -6.29 -2.39 5.58
N ASP A 22 -5.44 -1.48 5.13
CA ASP A 22 -4.05 -1.29 5.55
C ASP A 22 -3.84 -0.12 6.52
N GLU A 23 -4.92 0.37 7.13
CA GLU A 23 -4.84 1.44 8.13
C GLU A 23 -3.87 1.06 9.25
N SER A 24 -2.98 1.98 9.59
CA SER A 24 -2.12 1.82 10.77
C SER A 24 -2.95 1.72 12.05
N ASN A 25 -2.36 1.17 13.12
CA ASN A 25 -3.04 1.11 14.41
C ASN A 25 -3.52 2.49 14.88
N GLY A 26 -2.74 3.55 14.66
CA GLY A 26 -3.15 4.92 15.00
C GLY A 26 -4.36 5.40 14.19
N THR A 27 -4.45 5.06 12.92
CA THR A 27 -5.62 5.40 12.09
C THR A 27 -6.85 4.60 12.53
N MET A 28 -6.69 3.30 12.80
CA MET A 28 -7.78 2.46 13.31
C MET A 28 -8.27 2.91 14.68
N THR A 29 -7.34 3.34 15.56
CA THR A 29 -7.70 3.89 16.87
C THR A 29 -8.65 5.08 16.72
N LYS A 30 -8.31 6.06 15.87
CA LYS A 30 -9.18 7.21 15.61
C LYS A 30 -10.56 6.82 15.09
N ARG A 31 -10.63 5.81 14.21
CA ARG A 31 -11.92 5.34 13.66
C ARG A 31 -12.77 4.64 14.70
N LEU A 32 -12.20 3.77 15.53
CA LEU A 32 -12.92 3.03 16.57
C LEU A 32 -13.37 3.96 17.71
N GLU A 33 -12.51 4.87 18.15
CA GLU A 33 -12.85 5.88 19.16
C GLU A 33 -13.99 6.81 18.72
N ALA A 34 -14.04 7.17 17.43
CA ALA A 34 -15.14 7.97 16.89
C ALA A 34 -16.53 7.31 17.01
N VAL A 35 -16.56 5.98 17.17
CA VAL A 35 -17.78 5.21 17.42
C VAL A 35 -17.82 4.60 18.83
N ASN A 36 -17.02 5.14 19.76
CA ASN A 36 -16.92 4.72 21.16
C ASN A 36 -16.54 3.23 21.34
N VAL A 37 -15.68 2.71 20.47
CA VAL A 37 -15.11 1.37 20.58
C VAL A 37 -13.64 1.47 20.95
N GLU A 38 -13.21 0.74 21.97
CA GLU A 38 -11.81 0.66 22.39
C GLU A 38 -10.94 0.05 21.30
N SER A 39 -9.77 0.64 21.03
CA SER A 39 -8.83 0.17 20.01
C SER A 39 -7.92 -0.95 20.54
N THR A 40 -8.48 -2.12 20.78
CA THR A 40 -7.71 -3.33 21.08
C THR A 40 -7.35 -4.09 19.78
N PRO A 41 -6.31 -4.96 19.77
CA PRO A 41 -6.02 -5.81 18.64
C PRO A 41 -7.23 -6.65 18.19
N LYS A 42 -8.03 -7.12 19.15
CA LYS A 42 -9.26 -7.88 18.90
C LYS A 42 -10.30 -7.04 18.16
N ASN A 43 -10.54 -5.81 18.59
CA ASN A 43 -11.54 -4.93 17.98
C ASN A 43 -11.09 -4.45 16.59
N ARG A 44 -9.78 -4.18 16.41
CA ARG A 44 -9.23 -3.87 15.09
C ARG A 44 -9.38 -5.05 14.11
N LEU A 45 -9.15 -6.27 14.59
CA LEU A 45 -9.38 -7.48 13.79
C LEU A 45 -10.86 -7.65 13.46
N ALA A 46 -11.75 -7.56 14.45
CA ALA A 46 -13.20 -7.73 14.26
C ALA A 46 -13.75 -6.76 13.21
N PHE A 47 -13.33 -5.50 13.22
CA PHE A 47 -13.68 -4.53 12.19
C PHE A 47 -13.29 -5.01 10.79
N ARG A 48 -12.04 -5.45 10.61
CA ARG A 48 -11.52 -5.91 9.31
C ARG A 48 -12.13 -7.24 8.88
N GLU A 49 -12.30 -8.16 9.81
CA GLU A 49 -12.90 -9.46 9.54
C GLU A 49 -14.35 -9.35 9.04
N THR A 50 -15.12 -8.36 9.51
CA THR A 50 -16.46 -8.06 8.99
C THR A 50 -16.43 -7.79 7.48
N LEU A 51 -15.40 -7.10 6.98
CA LEU A 51 -15.22 -6.85 5.55
C LEU A 51 -14.79 -8.13 4.83
N PHE A 52 -13.80 -8.86 5.38
CA PHE A 52 -13.22 -10.04 4.74
C PHE A 52 -14.17 -11.25 4.67
N SER A 53 -15.13 -11.33 5.58
CA SER A 53 -16.16 -12.38 5.63
C SER A 53 -17.46 -12.03 4.90
N SER A 54 -17.54 -10.85 4.30
CA SER A 54 -18.72 -10.45 3.51
C SER A 54 -18.91 -11.35 2.30
N GLU A 55 -20.14 -11.83 2.07
CA GLU A 55 -20.46 -12.66 0.91
C GLU A 55 -20.22 -11.95 -0.41
N SER A 56 -20.42 -10.63 -0.46
CA SER A 56 -20.22 -9.81 -1.66
C SER A 56 -18.73 -9.61 -1.99
N MET A 57 -17.81 -9.93 -1.07
CA MET A 57 -16.38 -9.76 -1.30
C MET A 57 -15.91 -10.53 -2.54
N LYS A 58 -16.41 -11.76 -2.74
CA LYS A 58 -16.08 -12.62 -3.89
C LYS A 58 -16.45 -12.01 -5.24
N ASP A 59 -17.45 -11.10 -5.26
CA ASP A 59 -17.99 -10.54 -6.51
C ASP A 59 -17.29 -9.23 -6.90
N CYS A 60 -16.80 -8.45 -5.93
CA CYS A 60 -16.27 -7.11 -6.18
C CYS A 60 -14.80 -6.91 -5.81
N ILE A 61 -14.19 -7.80 -5.00
CA ILE A 61 -12.81 -7.63 -4.51
C ILE A 61 -11.88 -8.69 -5.12
N GLY A 62 -10.87 -8.23 -5.85
CA GLY A 62 -9.82 -9.08 -6.42
C GLY A 62 -8.54 -9.10 -5.60
N GLY A 63 -8.29 -8.08 -4.76
CA GLY A 63 -7.14 -8.02 -3.86
C GLY A 63 -7.46 -7.27 -2.57
N VAL A 64 -6.76 -7.58 -1.49
CA VAL A 64 -6.88 -6.91 -0.19
C VAL A 64 -5.52 -6.50 0.30
N ILE A 65 -5.32 -5.20 0.59
CA ILE A 65 -4.10 -4.69 1.20
C ILE A 65 -4.25 -4.78 2.71
N LEU A 66 -3.40 -5.55 3.37
CA LEU A 66 -3.38 -5.74 4.81
C LEU A 66 -2.36 -4.81 5.49
N TYR A 67 -2.52 -4.63 6.80
CA TYR A 67 -1.53 -4.06 7.70
C TYR A 67 -0.73 -5.18 8.39
N ASP A 68 0.50 -4.88 8.86
CA ASP A 68 1.40 -5.87 9.46
C ASP A 68 0.78 -6.62 10.66
N GLU A 69 0.04 -5.94 11.54
CA GLU A 69 -0.69 -6.60 12.62
C GLU A 69 -1.66 -7.65 12.08
N THR A 70 -2.44 -7.29 11.07
CA THR A 70 -3.56 -8.08 10.58
C THR A 70 -3.13 -9.32 9.80
N ILE A 71 -2.06 -9.25 9.02
CA ILE A 71 -1.56 -10.40 8.26
C ILE A 71 -1.08 -11.54 9.19
N ASN A 72 -0.69 -11.20 10.42
CA ASN A 72 -0.23 -12.16 11.43
C ASN A 72 -1.37 -12.70 12.31
N GLN A 73 -2.62 -12.25 12.13
CA GLN A 73 -3.75 -12.62 12.98
C GLN A 73 -4.52 -13.84 12.45
N ILE A 74 -5.24 -14.48 13.36
CA ILE A 74 -6.14 -15.60 13.09
C ILE A 74 -7.57 -15.12 13.24
N SER A 75 -8.42 -15.44 12.28
CA SER A 75 -9.83 -15.12 12.27
C SER A 75 -10.62 -15.88 13.34
N ASN A 76 -11.84 -15.43 13.65
CA ASN A 76 -12.76 -16.16 14.53
C ASN A 76 -13.14 -17.54 13.98
N LEU A 77 -12.89 -17.82 12.70
CA LEU A 77 -13.08 -19.12 12.05
C LEU A 77 -11.86 -20.04 12.17
N GLY A 78 -10.81 -19.63 12.90
CA GLY A 78 -9.58 -20.40 13.07
C GLY A 78 -8.66 -20.43 11.84
N LYS A 79 -8.93 -19.61 10.82
CA LYS A 79 -8.06 -19.46 9.62
C LYS A 79 -7.16 -18.25 9.77
N SER A 80 -5.97 -18.28 9.20
CA SER A 80 -5.19 -17.06 9.05
C SER A 80 -5.93 -16.06 8.15
N ILE A 81 -5.68 -14.76 8.35
CA ILE A 81 -6.35 -13.73 7.55
C ILE A 81 -6.03 -13.86 6.05
N PRO A 82 -4.78 -14.15 5.62
CA PRO A 82 -4.51 -14.44 4.22
C PRO A 82 -5.29 -15.65 3.65
N GLU A 83 -5.45 -16.72 4.45
CA GLU A 83 -6.27 -17.87 4.03
C GLU A 83 -7.76 -17.51 3.89
N LEU A 84 -8.30 -16.71 4.81
CA LEU A 84 -9.69 -16.23 4.74
C LEU A 84 -9.92 -15.42 3.46
N ILE A 85 -9.01 -14.50 3.13
CA ILE A 85 -9.06 -13.69 1.91
C ILE A 85 -8.95 -14.58 0.66
N SER A 86 -8.00 -15.51 0.65
CA SER A 86 -7.80 -16.42 -0.48
C SER A 86 -9.01 -17.32 -0.73
N ALA A 87 -9.72 -17.73 0.32
CA ALA A 87 -10.95 -18.53 0.23
C ALA A 87 -12.09 -17.78 -0.46
N SER A 88 -12.14 -16.44 -0.40
CA SER A 88 -13.09 -15.62 -1.17
C SER A 88 -12.69 -15.43 -2.64
N GLY A 89 -11.51 -15.93 -3.05
CA GLY A 89 -10.95 -15.77 -4.39
C GLY A 89 -10.10 -14.51 -4.58
N ALA A 90 -10.02 -13.62 -3.57
CA ALA A 90 -9.18 -12.44 -3.60
C ALA A 90 -7.70 -12.78 -3.32
N VAL A 91 -6.80 -11.91 -3.76
CA VAL A 91 -5.36 -12.03 -3.52
C VAL A 91 -4.98 -11.25 -2.26
N PRO A 92 -4.31 -11.85 -1.26
CA PRO A 92 -3.76 -11.11 -0.14
C PRO A 92 -2.58 -10.22 -0.55
N GLY A 93 -2.54 -9.02 -0.03
CA GLY A 93 -1.46 -8.07 -0.18
C GLY A 93 -1.10 -7.40 1.13
N ILE A 94 -0.05 -6.60 1.15
CA ILE A 94 0.49 -6.01 2.37
C ILE A 94 1.09 -4.61 2.13
N LYS A 95 0.76 -3.66 3.00
CA LYS A 95 1.45 -2.38 3.08
C LYS A 95 2.82 -2.58 3.74
N VAL A 96 3.89 -2.19 3.05
CA VAL A 96 5.26 -2.45 3.50
C VAL A 96 6.06 -1.19 3.86
N ASP A 97 5.54 0.00 3.55
CA ASP A 97 6.15 1.23 4.06
C ASP A 97 5.95 1.38 5.58
N THR A 98 6.83 2.10 6.24
CA THR A 98 6.79 2.38 7.68
C THR A 98 6.26 3.78 8.00
N GLY A 99 5.68 4.45 7.01
CA GLY A 99 5.02 5.75 7.13
C GLY A 99 5.85 6.92 6.62
N ALA A 100 5.15 8.02 6.38
CA ALA A 100 5.73 9.26 5.92
C ALA A 100 6.33 10.06 7.08
N LYS A 101 7.57 10.54 6.92
CA LYS A 101 8.32 11.38 7.85
C LYS A 101 8.63 12.72 7.21
N ASN A 102 9.04 13.70 8.00
CA ASN A 102 9.50 14.97 7.45
C ASN A 102 10.78 14.75 6.64
N LEU A 103 10.82 15.31 5.43
CA LEU A 103 12.02 15.29 4.62
C LEU A 103 13.10 16.14 5.28
N ALA A 104 14.30 15.61 5.43
CA ALA A 104 15.42 16.35 6.02
C ALA A 104 15.67 17.66 5.26
N ASN A 105 15.83 18.75 5.98
CA ASN A 105 15.98 20.13 5.47
C ASN A 105 14.76 20.68 4.69
N SER A 106 13.63 19.97 4.68
CA SER A 106 12.36 20.41 4.09
C SER A 106 11.19 19.92 4.95
N PRO A 107 10.96 20.48 6.15
CA PRO A 107 10.01 19.95 7.14
C PRO A 107 8.54 19.96 6.69
N GLU A 108 8.20 20.77 5.71
CA GLU A 108 6.86 20.84 5.10
C GLU A 108 6.60 19.68 4.12
N GLU A 109 7.65 18.97 3.71
CA GLU A 109 7.55 17.87 2.77
C GLU A 109 7.78 16.52 3.45
N LYS A 110 7.33 15.45 2.81
CA LYS A 110 7.44 14.10 3.34
C LYS A 110 8.33 13.20 2.49
N ILE A 111 9.02 12.31 3.18
CA ILE A 111 9.67 11.13 2.62
C ILE A 111 9.04 9.89 3.27
N THR A 112 8.72 8.89 2.49
CA THR A 112 8.23 7.62 3.05
C THR A 112 9.40 6.68 3.30
N GLU A 113 9.47 6.16 4.51
CA GLU A 113 10.52 5.27 4.98
C GLU A 113 10.08 3.80 4.93
N GLY A 114 11.03 2.86 5.11
CA GLY A 114 10.75 1.44 5.19
C GLY A 114 11.62 0.56 4.28
N LEU A 115 12.63 1.10 3.61
CA LEU A 115 13.56 0.30 2.78
C LEU A 115 14.51 -0.57 3.61
N ASP A 116 14.85 -0.12 4.82
CA ASP A 116 15.74 -0.87 5.71
C ASP A 116 15.07 -2.16 6.15
N GLY A 117 15.76 -3.30 5.98
CA GLY A 117 15.23 -4.63 6.27
C GLY A 117 14.02 -5.04 5.43
N LEU A 118 13.74 -4.35 4.31
CA LEU A 118 12.56 -4.64 3.49
C LEU A 118 12.63 -6.04 2.87
N ARG A 119 13.80 -6.48 2.38
CA ARG A 119 13.97 -7.79 1.74
C ARG A 119 13.56 -8.93 2.67
N GLU A 120 13.96 -8.88 3.93
CA GLU A 120 13.64 -9.88 4.95
C GLU A 120 12.14 -9.86 5.29
N ARG A 121 11.55 -8.67 5.40
CA ARG A 121 10.10 -8.53 5.63
C ARG A 121 9.28 -9.06 4.46
N LEU A 122 9.71 -8.81 3.22
CA LEU A 122 9.03 -9.30 2.02
C LEU A 122 9.01 -10.82 1.96
N LYS A 123 10.12 -11.50 2.26
CA LYS A 123 10.18 -12.97 2.32
C LYS A 123 9.17 -13.51 3.34
N LYS A 124 9.15 -12.94 4.56
CA LYS A 124 8.19 -13.32 5.59
C LYS A 124 6.73 -13.12 5.12
N TYR A 125 6.42 -11.99 4.50
CA TYR A 125 5.06 -11.73 4.02
C TYR A 125 4.65 -12.66 2.88
N TYR A 126 5.58 -13.02 2.01
CA TYR A 126 5.34 -14.01 0.97
C TYR A 126 4.99 -15.39 1.56
N GLU A 127 5.73 -15.82 2.58
CA GLU A 127 5.47 -17.06 3.33
C GLU A 127 4.11 -17.04 4.03
N LEU A 128 3.67 -15.88 4.54
CA LEU A 128 2.34 -15.69 5.13
C LEU A 128 1.20 -15.65 4.09
N GLY A 129 1.51 -15.66 2.80
CA GLY A 129 0.52 -15.72 1.72
C GLY A 129 0.32 -14.43 0.94
N ALA A 130 1.01 -13.34 1.24
CA ALA A 130 0.95 -12.13 0.43
C ALA A 130 1.52 -12.37 -0.97
N ARG A 131 0.89 -11.76 -2.01
CA ARG A 131 1.32 -11.86 -3.40
C ARG A 131 1.45 -10.50 -4.08
N PHE A 132 1.05 -9.44 -3.40
CA PHE A 132 1.31 -8.07 -3.82
C PHE A 132 1.57 -7.17 -2.61
N THR A 133 2.14 -6.01 -2.87
CA THR A 133 2.48 -5.06 -1.81
C THR A 133 2.05 -3.65 -2.20
N LYS A 134 2.01 -2.75 -1.22
CA LYS A 134 1.74 -1.33 -1.41
C LYS A 134 2.78 -0.48 -0.69
N TRP A 135 3.21 0.60 -1.35
CA TRP A 135 4.02 1.66 -0.77
C TRP A 135 3.54 3.02 -1.28
N ARG A 136 3.24 3.92 -0.35
CA ARG A 136 2.71 5.25 -0.63
C ARG A 136 3.77 6.33 -0.44
N GLY A 137 4.08 7.09 -1.49
CA GLY A 137 4.82 8.34 -1.42
C GLY A 137 3.84 9.52 -1.41
N VAL A 138 3.94 10.44 -0.45
CA VAL A 138 2.95 11.50 -0.23
C VAL A 138 3.51 12.86 -0.64
N TYR A 139 2.72 13.63 -1.40
CA TYR A 139 3.04 14.98 -1.86
C TYR A 139 1.91 15.95 -1.51
N SER A 140 2.25 17.10 -0.93
CA SER A 140 1.34 18.23 -0.77
C SER A 140 1.61 19.29 -1.85
N ILE A 141 0.57 19.90 -2.39
CA ILE A 141 0.70 21.01 -3.35
C ILE A 141 0.54 22.32 -2.62
N SER A 142 1.50 23.23 -2.85
CA SER A 142 1.42 24.63 -2.48
C SER A 142 2.29 25.44 -3.47
N ASN A 143 2.47 26.76 -3.25
CA ASN A 143 3.20 27.63 -4.17
C ASN A 143 4.62 27.11 -4.54
N ASN A 144 5.31 26.44 -3.62
CA ASN A 144 6.69 25.96 -3.81
C ASN A 144 6.83 24.43 -3.73
N TYR A 145 5.74 23.71 -3.47
CA TYR A 145 5.75 22.25 -3.24
C TYR A 145 4.84 21.51 -4.22
N PRO A 146 5.10 20.22 -4.52
CA PRO A 146 6.31 19.48 -4.10
C PRO A 146 7.57 20.03 -4.79
N SER A 147 8.67 20.08 -4.04
CA SER A 147 9.99 20.40 -4.58
C SER A 147 10.54 19.24 -5.42
N LYS A 148 11.50 19.55 -6.30
CA LYS A 148 12.23 18.50 -7.04
C LYS A 148 12.92 17.51 -6.10
N LEU A 149 13.39 17.96 -4.94
CA LEU A 149 14.02 17.09 -3.94
C LEU A 149 13.02 16.04 -3.42
N ALA A 150 11.81 16.46 -3.03
CA ALA A 150 10.79 15.56 -2.53
C ALA A 150 10.34 14.56 -3.60
N ILE A 151 10.12 15.02 -4.84
CA ILE A 151 9.73 14.17 -5.97
C ILE A 151 10.82 13.12 -6.24
N HIS A 152 12.08 13.53 -6.36
CA HIS A 152 13.19 12.62 -6.67
C HIS A 152 13.44 11.61 -5.55
N SER A 153 13.42 12.06 -4.29
CA SER A 153 13.65 11.18 -3.14
C SER A 153 12.60 10.09 -3.02
N ASN A 154 11.31 10.46 -3.12
CA ASN A 154 10.24 9.48 -3.08
C ASN A 154 10.23 8.57 -4.32
N ALA A 155 10.46 9.11 -5.52
CA ALA A 155 10.54 8.32 -6.75
C ALA A 155 11.66 7.28 -6.68
N HIS A 156 12.84 7.66 -6.14
CA HIS A 156 13.94 6.71 -5.93
C HIS A 156 13.59 5.62 -4.91
N ALA A 157 12.94 6.00 -3.79
CA ALA A 157 12.48 5.03 -2.80
C ALA A 157 11.46 4.05 -3.39
N LEU A 158 10.47 4.55 -4.15
CA LEU A 158 9.45 3.76 -4.83
C LEU A 158 10.05 2.79 -5.86
N ALA A 159 11.04 3.23 -6.64
CA ALA A 159 11.72 2.38 -7.62
C ALA A 159 12.51 1.24 -6.95
N ARG A 160 13.28 1.53 -5.89
CA ARG A 160 14.00 0.52 -5.10
C ARG A 160 13.05 -0.46 -4.42
N TYR A 161 11.96 0.03 -3.85
CA TYR A 161 10.90 -0.80 -3.29
C TYR A 161 10.35 -1.76 -4.34
N ALA A 162 9.96 -1.25 -5.52
CA ALA A 162 9.38 -2.07 -6.57
C ALA A 162 10.33 -3.19 -7.02
N ALA A 163 11.63 -2.90 -7.19
CA ALA A 163 12.62 -3.90 -7.56
C ALA A 163 12.77 -5.00 -6.50
N LEU A 164 12.81 -4.64 -5.20
CA LEU A 164 12.87 -5.61 -4.10
C LEU A 164 11.63 -6.50 -4.02
N VAL A 165 10.44 -5.94 -4.29
CA VAL A 165 9.18 -6.68 -4.31
C VAL A 165 9.15 -7.69 -5.45
N GLN A 166 9.58 -7.28 -6.64
CA GLN A 166 9.67 -8.18 -7.81
C GLN A 166 10.69 -9.29 -7.61
N GLU A 167 11.83 -9.01 -6.97
CA GLU A 167 12.82 -10.02 -6.57
C GLU A 167 12.20 -11.10 -5.65
N CYS A 168 11.22 -10.71 -4.82
CA CYS A 168 10.48 -11.62 -3.94
C CYS A 168 9.21 -12.19 -4.59
N GLU A 169 9.08 -12.17 -5.91
CA GLU A 169 7.97 -12.72 -6.69
C GLU A 169 6.58 -12.17 -6.30
N MET A 170 6.54 -10.92 -5.85
CA MET A 170 5.30 -10.19 -5.55
C MET A 170 5.09 -9.01 -6.51
N VAL A 171 3.83 -8.58 -6.66
CA VAL A 171 3.46 -7.43 -7.47
C VAL A 171 3.54 -6.15 -6.64
N PRO A 172 4.34 -5.14 -7.00
CA PRO A 172 4.37 -3.87 -6.31
C PRO A 172 3.23 -2.95 -6.76
N ILE A 173 2.47 -2.39 -5.82
CA ILE A 173 1.65 -1.19 -6.06
C ILE A 173 2.48 0.02 -5.67
N VAL A 174 2.82 0.81 -6.67
CA VAL A 174 3.60 2.05 -6.55
C VAL A 174 2.62 3.22 -6.52
N GLU A 175 2.51 3.89 -5.37
CA GLU A 175 1.48 4.90 -5.11
C GLU A 175 2.11 6.28 -4.82
N PRO A 176 2.48 7.06 -5.84
CA PRO A 176 2.78 8.49 -5.68
C PRO A 176 1.46 9.23 -5.51
N GLU A 177 1.13 9.60 -4.27
CA GLU A 177 -0.14 10.25 -3.93
C GLU A 177 0.04 11.75 -3.72
N VAL A 178 -0.69 12.52 -4.49
CA VAL A 178 -0.90 13.95 -4.24
C VAL A 178 -2.11 14.12 -3.33
N LEU A 179 -1.91 14.77 -2.17
CA LEU A 179 -3.00 15.04 -1.23
C LEU A 179 -4.01 16.00 -1.82
N MET A 180 -5.29 15.74 -1.53
CA MET A 180 -6.41 16.58 -2.01
C MET A 180 -6.54 17.88 -1.21
N ASP A 181 -5.93 17.96 -0.04
CA ASP A 181 -6.01 19.11 0.84
C ASP A 181 -5.22 20.29 0.29
N GLY A 182 -5.80 21.51 0.37
CA GLY A 182 -5.18 22.74 -0.08
C GLY A 182 -6.06 23.51 -1.09
N ASP A 183 -5.49 24.58 -1.64
CA ASP A 183 -6.19 25.51 -2.55
C ASP A 183 -5.85 25.27 -4.03
N HIS A 184 -5.14 24.19 -4.34
CA HIS A 184 -4.72 23.89 -5.71
C HIS A 184 -5.88 23.39 -6.58
N SER A 185 -5.80 23.67 -7.88
CA SER A 185 -6.78 23.22 -8.86
C SER A 185 -6.60 21.74 -9.24
N ALA A 186 -7.61 21.17 -9.89
CA ALA A 186 -7.51 19.83 -10.48
C ALA A 186 -6.38 19.73 -11.53
N ASP A 187 -6.14 20.82 -12.29
CA ASP A 187 -5.06 20.88 -13.27
C ASP A 187 -3.66 20.87 -12.60
N ASP A 188 -3.49 21.57 -11.48
CA ASP A 188 -2.26 21.53 -10.70
C ASP A 188 -2.04 20.11 -10.14
N CYS A 189 -3.07 19.48 -9.62
CA CYS A 189 -3.03 18.10 -9.15
C CYS A 189 -2.62 17.16 -10.28
N LEU A 190 -3.25 17.23 -11.44
CA LEU A 190 -2.90 16.41 -12.61
C LEU A 190 -1.45 16.60 -13.02
N LYS A 191 -0.98 17.85 -13.11
CA LYS A 191 0.40 18.18 -13.48
C LYS A 191 1.41 17.57 -12.51
N LYS A 192 1.20 17.74 -11.18
CA LYS A 192 2.11 17.25 -10.17
C LYS A 192 2.07 15.71 -10.02
N THR A 193 0.90 15.13 -10.14
CA THR A 193 0.76 13.66 -10.17
C THR A 193 1.49 13.08 -11.38
N SER A 194 1.31 13.65 -12.57
CA SER A 194 1.99 13.21 -13.78
C SER A 194 3.51 13.33 -13.67
N GLU A 195 4.01 14.41 -13.07
CA GLU A 195 5.43 14.61 -12.81
C GLU A 195 5.96 13.51 -11.88
N ALA A 196 5.33 13.26 -10.74
CA ALA A 196 5.74 12.24 -9.76
C ALA A 196 5.71 10.82 -10.34
N VAL A 197 4.65 10.48 -11.08
CA VAL A 197 4.50 9.17 -11.74
C VAL A 197 5.58 8.97 -12.81
N SER A 198 5.83 9.98 -13.66
CA SER A 198 6.85 9.90 -14.70
C SER A 198 8.24 9.70 -14.12
N TYR A 199 8.61 10.42 -13.06
CA TYR A 199 9.89 10.23 -12.37
C TYR A 199 10.03 8.83 -11.77
N THR A 200 8.98 8.32 -11.16
CA THR A 200 8.98 6.97 -10.58
C THR A 200 9.20 5.89 -11.65
N HIS A 201 8.51 6.00 -12.80
CA HIS A 201 8.70 5.07 -13.91
C HIS A 201 10.10 5.15 -14.52
N LEU A 202 10.64 6.37 -14.70
CA LEU A 202 11.99 6.54 -15.22
C LEU A 202 13.03 5.86 -14.32
N ARG A 203 12.92 6.04 -13.00
CA ARG A 203 13.81 5.40 -12.03
C ARG A 203 13.64 3.89 -11.94
N ALA A 204 12.42 3.38 -12.06
CA ALA A 204 12.16 1.94 -12.10
C ALA A 204 12.83 1.28 -13.32
N HIS A 205 12.84 1.93 -14.48
CA HIS A 205 13.58 1.46 -15.66
C HIS A 205 15.10 1.44 -15.43
N GLU A 206 15.67 2.44 -14.78
CA GLU A 206 17.08 2.47 -14.46
C GLU A 206 17.52 1.35 -13.51
N THR A 207 16.62 0.90 -12.61
CA THR A 207 16.90 -0.21 -11.66
C THR A 207 16.63 -1.61 -12.24
N SER A 208 15.94 -1.72 -13.37
CA SER A 208 15.60 -3.01 -14.01
C SER A 208 16.52 -3.39 -15.18
N LEU A 209 17.54 -2.58 -15.49
CA LEU A 209 18.50 -2.81 -16.58
C LEU A 209 19.76 -3.60 -16.16
N HIS A 210 19.70 -4.31 -15.01
CA HIS A 210 20.82 -5.13 -14.57
C HIS A 210 20.38 -6.56 -14.25
#